data_95d928a7c97fd256170bc04269e0726e
#
_entry.id   95d928a7c97fd256170bc04269e0726e
#
_cell.length_a   1.000
_cell.length_b   1.000
_cell.length_c   1.000
_cell.angle_alpha   90.00
_cell.angle_beta   90.00
_cell.angle_gamma   90.00
#
_symmetry.space_group_name_H-M   'P 1'
#
loop_
_entity.id
_entity.type
_entity.pdbx_description
1 polymer ?
#
loop_
_entity_poly.entity_id
_entity_poly.type
_entity_poly.pdbx_seq_one_letter_code
_entity_poly.pdbx_strand_id
1 'polypeptide(L)'
;KYPISLKEIFIEKDLTDNGIIHYGSNKSKLSSRILNRPNKDNENKEFYEYRDTAMCKNSPFKPEYIKMLRHVYDADPYNKDVTYNKGHLLTQITFFIGPVNFYYILDGKKYCCEMNTGDSNFITPYIPHSFTKRMYSGQDDKDAIIIAVTFSSNVYNSLQDIIFSKVENISKISGNLRYPEQVVKLRIERLLELNYMNKENIISILENKYTKEQINQ
;
A
#
# COMPACT_ATOMS: atom_id res chain seq x y z
N LYS A 1 3.20 22.52 26.43
CA LYS A 1 3.21 21.13 25.88
C LYS A 1 3.40 21.23 24.40
N TYR A 2 4.54 20.83 23.87
CA TYR A 2 4.80 20.81 22.44
C TYR A 2 4.16 19.55 21.86
N PRO A 3 3.43 19.62 20.72
CA PRO A 3 2.80 18.47 20.07
C PRO A 3 3.84 17.66 19.26
N ILE A 4 4.94 17.29 19.92
CA ILE A 4 6.01 16.51 19.30
C ILE A 4 5.89 15.08 19.81
N SER A 5 5.80 14.12 18.91
CA SER A 5 5.84 12.70 19.27
C SER A 5 7.26 12.26 19.64
N LEU A 6 7.40 11.21 20.44
CA LEU A 6 8.71 10.62 20.73
C LEU A 6 9.48 10.24 19.45
N LYS A 7 8.77 9.84 18.40
CA LYS A 7 9.35 9.51 17.08
C LYS A 7 10.03 10.72 16.44
N GLU A 8 9.46 11.92 16.57
CA GLU A 8 10.04 13.16 16.02
C GLU A 8 11.29 13.61 16.80
N ILE A 9 11.43 13.20 18.08
CA ILE A 9 12.63 13.46 18.87
C ILE A 9 13.80 12.55 18.48
N PHE A 10 13.50 11.32 17.97
CA PHE A 10 14.50 10.32 17.59
C PHE A 10 14.66 10.17 16.06
N ILE A 11 14.19 11.13 15.26
CA ILE A 11 14.45 11.15 13.83
C ILE A 11 15.97 11.26 13.62
N GLU A 12 16.58 10.25 13.03
CA GLU A 12 17.92 10.36 12.48
C GLU A 12 17.95 11.53 11.49
N LYS A 13 19.00 12.31 11.55
CA LYS A 13 19.21 13.44 10.63
C LYS A 13 18.95 12.98 9.20
N ASP A 14 18.10 13.71 8.49
CA ASP A 14 17.80 13.44 7.09
C ASP A 14 19.12 13.37 6.30
N LEU A 15 19.21 12.38 5.40
CA LEU A 15 20.39 12.17 4.55
C LEU A 15 20.52 13.21 3.43
N THR A 16 19.76 14.29 3.50
CA THR A 16 19.84 15.41 2.57
C THR A 16 20.70 16.51 3.15
N ASP A 17 21.67 17.00 2.37
CA ASP A 17 22.54 18.11 2.80
C ASP A 17 21.77 19.43 2.94
N ASN A 18 20.69 19.62 2.18
CA ASN A 18 19.91 20.84 2.10
C ASN A 18 18.38 20.65 2.16
N GLY A 19 17.91 19.48 2.58
CA GLY A 19 16.49 19.15 2.65
C GLY A 19 15.84 18.77 1.31
N ILE A 20 16.61 18.67 0.22
CA ILE A 20 16.11 18.37 -1.13
C ILE A 20 16.84 17.16 -1.70
N ILE A 21 16.08 16.20 -2.25
CA ILE A 21 16.61 15.09 -3.04
C ILE A 21 16.10 15.23 -4.48
N HIS A 22 17.03 15.38 -5.43
CA HIS A 22 16.73 15.34 -6.85
C HIS A 22 17.10 13.97 -7.44
N TYR A 23 16.15 13.32 -8.09
CA TYR A 23 16.34 12.02 -8.72
C TYR A 23 16.02 12.12 -10.21
N GLY A 24 17.05 12.32 -11.02
CA GLY A 24 16.92 12.53 -12.45
C GLY A 24 16.37 11.31 -13.20
N SER A 25 15.71 11.54 -14.35
CA SER A 25 15.07 10.48 -15.15
C SER A 25 16.03 9.39 -15.61
N ASN A 26 17.27 9.72 -15.94
CA ASN A 26 18.27 8.73 -16.33
C ASN A 26 18.62 7.78 -15.15
N LYS A 27 18.76 8.31 -13.96
CA LYS A 27 18.99 7.51 -12.74
C LYS A 27 17.78 6.62 -12.45
N SER A 28 16.56 7.14 -12.63
CA SER A 28 15.32 6.37 -12.51
C SER A 28 15.27 5.22 -13.53
N LYS A 29 15.64 5.45 -14.77
CA LYS A 29 15.71 4.39 -15.80
C LYS A 29 16.74 3.31 -15.48
N LEU A 30 17.89 3.67 -14.92
CA LEU A 30 18.92 2.71 -14.50
C LEU A 30 18.49 1.80 -13.35
N SER A 31 17.49 2.22 -12.56
CA SER A 31 16.92 1.42 -11.47
C SER A 31 15.79 0.48 -11.94
N SER A 32 15.56 0.37 -13.25
CA SER A 32 14.47 -0.44 -13.82
C SER A 32 14.53 -1.89 -13.38
N ARG A 33 13.37 -2.40 -12.94
CA ARG A 33 13.17 -3.80 -12.53
C ARG A 33 11.87 -4.31 -13.16
N ILE A 34 11.95 -5.42 -13.86
CA ILE A 34 10.79 -6.05 -14.49
C ILE A 34 10.19 -7.09 -13.54
N LEU A 35 8.91 -6.95 -13.28
CA LEU A 35 8.11 -7.96 -12.59
C LEU A 35 7.33 -8.79 -13.63
N ASN A 36 7.56 -10.10 -13.61
CA ASN A 36 6.84 -11.05 -14.44
C ASN A 36 5.64 -11.65 -13.69
N ARG A 37 4.58 -11.96 -14.43
CA ARG A 37 3.38 -12.65 -13.93
C ARG A 37 2.86 -13.62 -14.97
N PRO A 38 2.16 -14.69 -14.57
CA PRO A 38 1.49 -15.56 -15.51
C PRO A 38 0.51 -14.80 -16.40
N ASN A 39 0.46 -15.16 -17.68
CA ASN A 39 -0.57 -14.75 -18.64
C ASN A 39 -1.71 -15.79 -18.70
N LYS A 40 -2.65 -15.62 -19.61
CA LYS A 40 -3.75 -16.56 -19.86
C LYS A 40 -3.30 -18.00 -20.18
N ASP A 41 -2.10 -18.15 -20.72
CA ASP A 41 -1.52 -19.44 -21.13
C ASP A 41 -0.59 -20.02 -20.03
N ASN A 42 -0.60 -19.45 -18.81
CA ASN A 42 0.30 -19.74 -17.68
C ASN A 42 1.79 -19.52 -17.98
N GLU A 43 2.11 -18.75 -19.00
CA GLU A 43 3.48 -18.34 -19.29
C GLU A 43 3.84 -17.11 -18.47
N ASN A 44 5.02 -17.13 -17.85
CA ASN A 44 5.53 -15.99 -17.07
C ASN A 44 6.04 -14.90 -18.02
N LYS A 45 5.29 -13.82 -18.17
CA LYS A 45 5.57 -12.69 -19.08
C LYS A 45 5.68 -11.39 -18.30
N GLU A 46 6.34 -10.41 -18.89
CA GLU A 46 6.46 -9.07 -18.35
C GLU A 46 5.09 -8.48 -17.98
N PHE A 47 5.03 -7.92 -16.77
CA PHE A 47 3.79 -7.37 -16.22
C PHE A 47 3.94 -5.91 -15.84
N TYR A 48 4.94 -5.58 -15.02
CA TYR A 48 5.28 -4.21 -14.62
C TYR A 48 6.77 -3.93 -14.79
N GLU A 49 7.08 -2.69 -15.10
CA GLU A 49 8.40 -2.11 -14.90
C GLU A 49 8.35 -1.17 -13.70
N TYR A 50 9.13 -1.47 -12.68
CA TYR A 50 9.33 -0.61 -11.52
C TYR A 50 10.58 0.24 -11.69
N ARG A 51 10.50 1.51 -11.29
CA ARG A 51 11.65 2.41 -11.20
C ARG A 51 11.63 3.16 -9.89
N ASP A 52 12.80 3.42 -9.35
CA ASP A 52 12.95 4.25 -8.16
C ASP A 52 12.64 5.71 -8.48
N THR A 53 12.15 6.41 -7.46
CA THR A 53 11.89 7.85 -7.46
C THR A 53 12.72 8.54 -6.38
N ALA A 54 12.64 9.87 -6.28
CA ALA A 54 13.25 10.60 -5.19
C ALA A 54 12.66 10.13 -3.85
N MET A 55 13.53 9.69 -2.97
CA MET A 55 13.17 9.20 -1.64
C MET A 55 14.34 9.38 -0.68
N CYS A 56 14.06 9.82 0.54
CA CYS A 56 14.99 9.80 1.65
C CYS A 56 14.96 8.43 2.35
N LYS A 57 16.08 8.01 2.94
CA LYS A 57 16.18 6.73 3.68
C LYS A 57 15.17 6.65 4.83
N ASN A 58 14.90 7.77 5.49
CA ASN A 58 14.00 7.87 6.64
C ASN A 58 12.59 8.33 6.25
N SER A 59 12.25 8.32 4.96
CA SER A 59 10.93 8.69 4.48
C SER A 59 9.85 7.76 5.05
N PRO A 60 8.75 8.31 5.60
CA PRO A 60 7.64 7.51 6.11
C PRO A 60 6.80 6.89 4.98
N PHE A 61 7.10 7.21 3.75
CA PHE A 61 6.41 6.73 2.55
C PHE A 61 7.43 6.34 1.48
N LYS A 62 7.01 5.44 0.59
CA LYS A 62 7.80 4.97 -0.54
C LYS A 62 7.07 5.26 -1.84
N PRO A 63 7.50 6.28 -2.61
CA PRO A 63 6.98 6.50 -3.94
C PRO A 63 7.67 5.56 -4.94
N GLU A 64 6.88 5.00 -5.87
CA GLU A 64 7.37 4.15 -6.95
C GLU A 64 6.76 4.57 -8.28
N TYR A 65 7.59 4.65 -9.30
CA TYR A 65 7.14 4.72 -10.68
C TYR A 65 6.92 3.30 -11.19
N ILE A 66 5.72 3.02 -11.69
CA ILE A 66 5.37 1.70 -12.20
C ILE A 66 4.73 1.88 -13.59
N LYS A 67 5.37 1.30 -14.61
CA LYS A 67 4.84 1.26 -15.97
C LYS A 67 4.15 -0.09 -16.21
N MET A 68 2.95 -0.05 -16.77
CA MET A 68 2.20 -1.25 -17.17
C MET A 68 2.77 -1.78 -18.46
N LEU A 69 3.26 -3.01 -18.46
CA LEU A 69 3.73 -3.72 -19.65
C LEU A 69 2.66 -4.68 -20.19
N ARG A 70 1.77 -5.19 -19.32
CA ARG A 70 0.65 -6.04 -19.72
C ARG A 70 -0.47 -5.19 -20.32
N HIS A 71 -0.89 -5.59 -21.52
CA HIS A 71 -1.97 -4.96 -22.28
C HIS A 71 -3.23 -5.79 -22.18
N VAL A 72 -4.40 -5.13 -22.02
CA VAL A 72 -5.73 -5.74 -22.12
C VAL A 72 -6.66 -4.85 -22.93
N TYR A 73 -7.56 -5.49 -23.68
CA TYR A 73 -8.47 -4.84 -24.62
C TYR A 73 -9.90 -4.70 -24.07
N ASP A 74 -10.13 -5.13 -22.85
CA ASP A 74 -11.42 -5.08 -22.17
C ASP A 74 -11.25 -4.60 -20.72
N ALA A 75 -12.37 -4.35 -20.05
CA ALA A 75 -12.43 -4.02 -18.62
C ALA A 75 -12.96 -5.20 -17.79
N ASP A 76 -12.88 -6.44 -18.33
CA ASP A 76 -13.36 -7.61 -17.60
C ASP A 76 -12.45 -7.92 -16.41
N PRO A 77 -12.95 -7.83 -15.15
CA PRO A 77 -12.17 -8.16 -13.97
C PRO A 77 -11.82 -9.66 -13.85
N TYR A 78 -12.40 -10.51 -14.69
CA TYR A 78 -12.11 -11.94 -14.77
C TYR A 78 -11.19 -12.30 -15.94
N ASN A 79 -10.70 -11.29 -16.68
CA ASN A 79 -9.74 -11.52 -17.76
C ASN A 79 -8.53 -12.31 -17.26
N LYS A 80 -8.18 -13.40 -17.96
CA LYS A 80 -7.11 -14.33 -17.56
C LYS A 80 -5.70 -13.74 -17.66
N ASP A 81 -5.53 -12.63 -18.37
CA ASP A 81 -4.28 -11.88 -18.44
C ASP A 81 -4.07 -10.94 -17.25
N VAL A 82 -5.09 -10.80 -16.37
CA VAL A 82 -5.03 -9.98 -15.16
C VAL A 82 -4.63 -10.84 -13.98
N THR A 83 -3.46 -10.59 -13.43
CA THR A 83 -2.95 -11.28 -12.24
C THR A 83 -3.00 -10.36 -11.03
N TYR A 84 -3.84 -10.69 -10.06
CA TYR A 84 -3.99 -9.94 -8.81
C TYR A 84 -2.84 -10.24 -7.85
N ASN A 85 -2.39 -9.23 -7.11
CA ASN A 85 -1.58 -9.45 -5.92
C ASN A 85 -2.46 -9.97 -4.75
N LYS A 86 -1.83 -10.26 -3.62
CA LYS A 86 -2.55 -10.69 -2.40
C LYS A 86 -2.95 -9.51 -1.48
N GLY A 87 -2.77 -8.26 -1.96
CA GLY A 87 -2.79 -7.10 -1.10
C GLY A 87 -1.48 -6.97 -0.30
N HIS A 88 -1.28 -5.83 0.30
CA HIS A 88 -0.11 -5.55 1.16
C HIS A 88 -0.56 -4.84 2.45
N LEU A 89 0.31 -4.85 3.46
CA LEU A 89 0.04 -4.24 4.77
C LEU A 89 -0.08 -2.70 4.68
N LEU A 90 0.61 -2.09 3.71
CA LEU A 90 0.67 -0.65 3.58
C LEU A 90 -0.59 -0.11 2.89
N THR A 91 -0.99 1.09 3.27
CA THR A 91 -1.93 1.91 2.50
C THR A 91 -1.22 2.43 1.26
N GLN A 92 -1.95 2.58 0.16
CA GLN A 92 -1.41 3.11 -1.09
C GLN A 92 -2.31 4.21 -1.64
N ILE A 93 -1.70 5.32 -2.04
CA ILE A 93 -2.30 6.29 -2.96
C ILE A 93 -1.66 6.08 -4.32
N THR A 94 -2.47 6.07 -5.36
CA THR A 94 -1.99 5.89 -6.74
C THR A 94 -2.46 7.05 -7.59
N PHE A 95 -1.55 7.64 -8.36
CA PHE A 95 -1.86 8.63 -9.39
C PHE A 95 -1.64 8.01 -10.76
N PHE A 96 -2.56 8.26 -11.69
CA PHE A 96 -2.58 7.63 -13.01
C PHE A 96 -2.13 8.58 -14.10
N ILE A 97 -1.34 8.04 -15.04
CA ILE A 97 -0.86 8.72 -16.25
C ILE A 97 -1.08 7.76 -17.42
N GLY A 98 -1.95 8.13 -18.34
CA GLY A 98 -2.37 7.30 -19.47
C GLY A 98 -3.54 6.37 -19.14
N PRO A 99 -3.92 5.50 -20.08
CA PRO A 99 -5.06 4.62 -19.96
C PRO A 99 -4.69 3.37 -19.13
N VAL A 100 -5.17 3.30 -17.91
CA VAL A 100 -4.94 2.18 -16.99
C VAL A 100 -6.27 1.54 -16.60
N ASN A 101 -6.34 0.21 -16.61
CA ASN A 101 -7.38 -0.51 -15.90
C ASN A 101 -6.88 -0.84 -14.49
N PHE A 102 -7.62 -0.40 -13.49
CA PHE A 102 -7.42 -0.73 -12.08
C PHE A 102 -8.39 -1.83 -11.66
N TYR A 103 -7.85 -2.94 -11.19
CA TYR A 103 -8.63 -4.09 -10.74
C TYR A 103 -8.45 -4.30 -9.24
N TYR A 104 -9.53 -4.69 -8.56
CA TYR A 104 -9.48 -5.02 -7.13
C TYR A 104 -10.49 -6.10 -6.76
N ILE A 105 -10.26 -6.74 -5.62
CA ILE A 105 -11.18 -7.74 -5.06
C ILE A 105 -11.70 -7.21 -3.73
N LEU A 106 -13.02 -7.11 -3.62
CA LEU A 106 -13.72 -6.73 -2.40
C LEU A 106 -14.82 -7.76 -2.13
N ASP A 107 -14.87 -8.28 -0.91
CA ASP A 107 -15.86 -9.29 -0.48
C ASP A 107 -15.96 -10.50 -1.44
N GLY A 108 -14.82 -10.94 -1.96
CA GLY A 108 -14.71 -12.06 -2.89
C GLY A 108 -15.14 -11.75 -4.32
N LYS A 109 -15.64 -10.55 -4.61
CA LYS A 109 -16.02 -10.11 -5.96
C LYS A 109 -14.90 -9.30 -6.59
N LYS A 110 -14.72 -9.46 -7.88
CA LYS A 110 -13.74 -8.72 -8.68
C LYS A 110 -14.39 -7.52 -9.35
N TYR A 111 -13.65 -6.44 -9.39
CA TYR A 111 -14.07 -5.17 -9.99
C TYR A 111 -12.97 -4.61 -10.88
N CYS A 112 -13.37 -3.79 -11.86
CA CYS A 112 -12.46 -3.01 -12.69
C CYS A 112 -12.95 -1.56 -12.74
N CYS A 113 -12.01 -0.62 -12.59
CA CYS A 113 -12.22 0.81 -12.85
C CYS A 113 -11.28 1.25 -13.96
N GLU A 114 -11.83 1.92 -14.96
CA GLU A 114 -11.05 2.53 -16.03
C GLU A 114 -10.51 3.89 -15.55
N MET A 115 -9.19 4.00 -15.45
CA MET A 115 -8.50 5.19 -14.96
C MET A 115 -7.80 5.91 -16.11
N ASN A 116 -7.77 7.24 -16.05
CA ASN A 116 -7.15 8.11 -17.05
C ASN A 116 -6.10 9.02 -16.40
N THR A 117 -5.37 9.76 -17.21
CA THR A 117 -4.42 10.76 -16.69
C THR A 117 -5.12 11.76 -15.78
N GLY A 118 -4.59 11.93 -14.56
CA GLY A 118 -5.11 12.83 -13.53
C GLY A 118 -6.05 12.15 -12.53
N ASP A 119 -6.51 10.94 -12.80
CA ASP A 119 -7.26 10.16 -11.82
C ASP A 119 -6.35 9.69 -10.69
N SER A 120 -6.95 9.36 -9.56
CA SER A 120 -6.25 8.78 -8.40
C SER A 120 -7.15 7.81 -7.66
N ASN A 121 -6.54 6.88 -6.95
CA ASN A 121 -7.24 6.01 -6.02
C ASN A 121 -6.52 5.91 -4.67
N PHE A 122 -7.26 5.41 -3.69
CA PHE A 122 -6.76 5.10 -2.36
C PHE A 122 -7.07 3.63 -2.07
N ILE A 123 -6.04 2.85 -1.76
CA ILE A 123 -6.15 1.42 -1.49
C ILE A 123 -5.82 1.18 -0.02
N THR A 124 -6.78 0.65 0.73
CA THR A 124 -6.58 0.24 2.11
C THR A 124 -5.75 -1.05 2.19
N PRO A 125 -5.12 -1.35 3.35
CA PRO A 125 -4.38 -2.60 3.53
C PRO A 125 -5.18 -3.85 3.17
N TYR A 126 -4.49 -4.84 2.62
CA TYR A 126 -4.99 -6.18 2.30
C TYR A 126 -6.02 -6.28 1.16
N ILE A 127 -6.30 -5.21 0.43
CA ILE A 127 -7.12 -5.29 -0.78
C ILE A 127 -6.27 -5.88 -1.91
N PRO A 128 -6.59 -7.09 -2.42
CA PRO A 128 -5.95 -7.63 -3.61
C PRO A 128 -6.26 -6.75 -4.80
N HIS A 129 -5.23 -6.37 -5.56
CA HIS A 129 -5.40 -5.46 -6.69
C HIS A 129 -4.40 -5.74 -7.81
N SER A 130 -4.67 -5.15 -8.96
CA SER A 130 -3.84 -5.23 -10.14
C SER A 130 -4.05 -4.01 -11.03
N PHE A 131 -3.11 -3.78 -11.93
CA PHE A 131 -3.19 -2.74 -12.95
C PHE A 131 -2.76 -3.31 -14.29
N THR A 132 -3.38 -2.87 -15.38
CA THR A 132 -2.93 -3.19 -16.72
C THR A 132 -3.05 -1.97 -17.61
N LYS A 133 -2.32 -1.96 -18.73
CA LYS A 133 -2.51 -0.97 -19.76
C LYS A 133 -3.80 -1.28 -20.51
N ARG A 134 -4.70 -0.30 -20.56
CA ARG A 134 -5.92 -0.38 -21.35
C ARG A 134 -5.60 -0.01 -22.81
N MET A 135 -5.95 -0.91 -23.73
CA MET A 135 -5.80 -0.69 -25.15
C MET A 135 -7.17 -0.55 -25.82
N TYR A 136 -7.28 0.44 -26.71
CA TYR A 136 -8.42 0.56 -27.58
C TYR A 136 -7.98 0.29 -29.02
N SER A 137 -8.80 -0.39 -29.81
CA SER A 137 -8.55 -0.57 -31.23
C SER A 137 -8.47 0.79 -31.93
N GLY A 138 -7.37 1.05 -32.65
CA GLY A 138 -7.19 2.29 -33.42
C GLY A 138 -6.67 3.50 -32.65
N GLN A 139 -6.27 3.36 -31.38
CA GLN A 139 -5.61 4.43 -30.64
C GLN A 139 -4.09 4.28 -30.61
N ASP A 140 -3.39 5.42 -30.52
CA ASP A 140 -1.95 5.44 -30.30
C ASP A 140 -1.56 4.66 -29.04
N ASP A 141 -0.45 3.96 -29.12
CA ASP A 141 0.12 3.17 -28.03
C ASP A 141 0.74 4.06 -26.93
N LYS A 142 -0.11 4.77 -26.20
CA LYS A 142 0.31 5.64 -25.10
C LYS A 142 0.80 4.83 -23.90
N ASP A 143 1.84 5.32 -23.24
CA ASP A 143 2.31 4.74 -22.00
C ASP A 143 1.21 4.78 -20.92
N ALA A 144 1.09 3.70 -20.17
CA ALA A 144 0.25 3.58 -18.98
C ALA A 144 1.15 3.46 -17.75
N ILE A 145 1.13 4.47 -16.90
CA ILE A 145 2.04 4.62 -15.77
C ILE A 145 1.22 4.93 -14.52
N ILE A 146 1.66 4.44 -13.41
CA ILE A 146 1.18 4.89 -12.10
C ILE A 146 2.35 5.39 -11.25
N ILE A 147 2.07 6.42 -10.45
CA ILE A 147 2.91 6.80 -9.33
C ILE A 147 2.22 6.26 -8.08
N ALA A 148 2.78 5.21 -7.52
CA ALA A 148 2.27 4.59 -6.31
C ALA A 148 3.04 5.14 -5.10
N VAL A 149 2.33 5.65 -4.11
CA VAL A 149 2.90 6.10 -2.84
C VAL A 149 2.35 5.19 -1.75
N THR A 150 3.22 4.33 -1.22
CA THR A 150 2.88 3.44 -0.12
C THR A 150 3.38 4.01 1.20
N PHE A 151 2.55 3.91 2.24
CA PHE A 151 2.87 4.38 3.58
C PHE A 151 2.18 3.52 4.63
N SER A 152 2.74 3.49 5.83
CA SER A 152 2.08 2.82 6.94
C SER A 152 0.79 3.57 7.27
N SER A 153 -0.33 2.86 7.36
CA SER A 153 -1.59 3.48 7.74
C SER A 153 -1.45 4.11 9.12
N ASN A 154 -1.70 5.41 9.20
CA ASN A 154 -1.60 6.21 10.42
C ASN A 154 -2.73 5.92 11.42
N VAL A 155 -3.36 4.78 11.37
CA VAL A 155 -4.51 4.49 12.23
C VAL A 155 -4.13 4.55 13.71
N TYR A 156 -2.83 4.42 14.08
CA TYR A 156 -2.41 4.44 15.50
C TYR A 156 -0.94 4.83 15.67
N ASN A 157 -0.59 6.05 15.34
CA ASN A 157 0.79 6.54 15.17
C ASN A 157 1.77 6.33 16.32
N SER A 158 1.34 6.31 17.56
CA SER A 158 2.27 6.15 18.68
C SER A 158 2.26 4.73 19.27
N LEU A 159 1.11 4.07 19.26
CA LEU A 159 0.98 2.73 19.82
C LEU A 159 1.49 1.65 18.86
N GLN A 160 1.29 1.83 17.57
CA GLN A 160 1.78 0.89 16.56
C GLN A 160 3.30 0.82 16.50
N ASP A 161 3.98 1.96 16.57
CA ASP A 161 5.46 1.98 16.52
C ASP A 161 6.07 1.24 17.72
N ILE A 162 5.44 1.35 18.89
CA ILE A 162 5.85 0.62 20.10
C ILE A 162 5.56 -0.88 19.98
N ILE A 163 4.41 -1.25 19.40
CA ILE A 163 4.01 -2.65 19.24
C ILE A 163 4.84 -3.31 18.14
N PHE A 164 5.02 -2.67 16.99
CA PHE A 164 5.78 -3.22 15.88
C PHE A 164 7.27 -3.39 16.19
N SER A 165 7.86 -2.56 17.03
CA SER A 165 9.25 -2.70 17.44
C SER A 165 9.50 -3.91 18.35
N LYS A 166 8.45 -4.53 18.92
CA LYS A 166 8.57 -5.58 19.94
C LYS A 166 7.93 -6.92 19.58
N VAL A 167 7.27 -7.05 18.42
CA VAL A 167 6.61 -8.29 18.02
C VAL A 167 7.26 -8.85 16.75
N GLU A 168 8.10 -9.85 16.90
CA GLU A 168 8.90 -10.48 15.82
C GLU A 168 8.09 -11.19 14.71
N ASN A 169 6.78 -11.35 14.82
CA ASN A 169 6.00 -12.19 13.90
C ASN A 169 4.68 -11.59 13.40
N ILE A 170 4.54 -10.25 13.41
CA ILE A 170 3.30 -9.60 12.92
C ILE A 170 3.03 -9.92 11.44
N SER A 171 4.04 -10.10 10.62
CA SER A 171 3.89 -10.46 9.21
C SER A 171 3.18 -11.80 8.98
N LYS A 172 3.33 -12.76 9.90
CA LYS A 172 2.64 -14.06 9.84
C LYS A 172 1.18 -13.97 10.28
N ILE A 173 0.88 -13.09 11.24
CA ILE A 173 -0.46 -12.88 11.77
C ILE A 173 -1.28 -12.03 10.80
N SER A 174 -0.68 -10.99 10.24
CA SER A 174 -1.35 -10.04 9.36
C SER A 174 -1.75 -10.60 7.99
N GLY A 175 -1.06 -11.65 7.51
CA GLY A 175 -1.37 -12.28 6.21
C GLY A 175 -2.76 -12.92 6.12
N ASN A 176 -3.42 -13.18 7.25
CA ASN A 176 -4.72 -13.85 7.31
C ASN A 176 -5.88 -12.95 7.74
N LEU A 177 -5.63 -11.68 8.07
CA LEU A 177 -6.63 -10.77 8.63
C LEU A 177 -7.14 -9.79 7.58
N ARG A 178 -8.41 -9.90 7.24
CA ARG A 178 -9.08 -9.07 6.23
C ARG A 178 -9.62 -7.73 6.76
N TYR A 179 -9.74 -7.55 8.09
CA TYR A 179 -10.44 -6.41 8.68
C TYR A 179 -9.60 -5.67 9.73
N PRO A 180 -9.63 -4.34 9.74
CA PRO A 180 -8.95 -3.53 10.74
C PRO A 180 -9.31 -3.89 12.20
N GLU A 181 -10.58 -4.21 12.46
CA GLU A 181 -11.07 -4.59 13.80
C GLU A 181 -10.40 -5.86 14.33
N GLN A 182 -10.23 -6.86 13.47
CA GLN A 182 -9.56 -8.11 13.85
C GLN A 182 -8.08 -7.89 14.18
N VAL A 183 -7.42 -7.00 13.43
CA VAL A 183 -6.04 -6.61 13.72
C VAL A 183 -5.93 -5.90 15.06
N VAL A 184 -6.86 -4.99 15.35
CA VAL A 184 -6.90 -4.26 16.63
C VAL A 184 -7.13 -5.25 17.79
N LYS A 185 -8.10 -6.15 17.66
CA LYS A 185 -8.41 -7.16 18.69
C LYS A 185 -7.19 -8.03 19.01
N LEU A 186 -6.53 -8.61 18.02
CA LEU A 186 -5.35 -9.44 18.22
C LEU A 186 -4.18 -8.67 18.85
N ARG A 187 -4.02 -7.41 18.49
CA ARG A 187 -2.98 -6.54 19.08
C ARG A 187 -3.25 -6.25 20.56
N ILE A 188 -4.50 -5.96 20.89
CA ILE A 188 -4.92 -5.75 22.29
C ILE A 188 -4.70 -7.03 23.10
N GLU A 189 -5.13 -8.18 22.62
CA GLU A 189 -4.93 -9.48 23.26
C GLU A 189 -3.42 -9.73 23.50
N ARG A 190 -2.58 -9.47 22.52
CA ARG A 190 -1.14 -9.66 22.65
C ARG A 190 -0.47 -8.68 23.62
N LEU A 191 -0.94 -7.44 23.69
CA LEU A 191 -0.44 -6.48 24.67
C LEU A 191 -0.78 -6.86 26.11
N LEU A 192 -2.00 -7.42 26.30
CA LEU A 192 -2.43 -7.96 27.59
C LEU A 192 -1.58 -9.18 28.00
N GLU A 193 -1.35 -10.12 27.07
CA GLU A 193 -0.50 -11.29 27.31
C GLU A 193 0.94 -10.92 27.69
N LEU A 194 1.48 -9.86 27.11
CA LEU A 194 2.83 -9.39 27.37
C LEU A 194 2.96 -8.46 28.56
N ASN A 195 1.86 -8.18 29.29
CA ASN A 195 1.79 -7.25 30.42
C ASN A 195 2.29 -5.82 30.10
N TYR A 196 2.26 -5.42 28.82
CA TYR A 196 2.62 -4.04 28.45
C TYR A 196 1.52 -3.01 28.72
N MET A 197 0.28 -3.46 28.83
CA MET A 197 -0.87 -2.65 29.21
C MET A 197 -1.80 -3.45 30.13
N ASN A 198 -2.42 -2.77 31.08
CA ASN A 198 -3.52 -3.37 31.83
C ASN A 198 -4.85 -3.11 31.12
N LYS A 199 -5.87 -3.90 31.47
CA LYS A 199 -7.19 -3.85 30.84
C LYS A 199 -7.86 -2.47 30.99
N GLU A 200 -7.66 -1.82 32.14
CA GLU A 200 -8.24 -0.50 32.44
C GLU A 200 -7.64 0.59 31.54
N ASN A 201 -6.35 0.57 31.30
CA ASN A 201 -5.68 1.52 30.40
C ASN A 201 -6.16 1.36 28.94
N ILE A 202 -6.39 0.13 28.49
CA ILE A 202 -6.93 -0.13 27.14
C ILE A 202 -8.35 0.41 27.04
N ILE A 203 -9.21 0.11 28.01
CA ILE A 203 -10.60 0.60 28.03
C ILE A 203 -10.63 2.12 28.02
N SER A 204 -9.82 2.80 28.85
CA SER A 204 -9.75 4.26 28.88
C SER A 204 -9.33 4.87 27.53
N ILE A 205 -8.41 4.25 26.81
CA ILE A 205 -7.99 4.70 25.47
C ILE A 205 -9.13 4.50 24.45
N LEU A 206 -9.84 3.38 24.54
CA LEU A 206 -10.94 3.07 23.62
C LEU A 206 -12.16 3.96 23.89
N GLU A 207 -12.53 4.18 25.15
CA GLU A 207 -13.65 5.07 25.54
C GLU A 207 -13.45 6.53 25.09
N ASN A 208 -12.20 6.97 24.96
CA ASN A 208 -11.89 8.30 24.42
C ASN A 208 -12.06 8.40 22.89
N LYS A 209 -12.16 7.30 22.17
CA LYS A 209 -12.19 7.26 20.69
C LYS A 209 -13.44 6.60 20.12
N TYR A 210 -14.10 5.72 20.85
CA TYR A 210 -15.21 4.89 20.39
C TYR A 210 -16.40 4.98 21.36
N THR A 211 -17.61 4.81 20.84
CA THR A 211 -18.78 4.68 21.71
C THR A 211 -18.75 3.34 22.44
N LYS A 212 -19.45 3.26 23.58
CA LYS A 212 -19.57 2.00 24.35
C LYS A 212 -20.11 0.83 23.53
N GLU A 213 -20.96 1.10 22.54
CA GLU A 213 -21.50 0.08 21.63
C GLU A 213 -20.43 -0.47 20.68
N GLN A 214 -19.50 0.38 20.22
CA GLN A 214 -18.38 -0.04 19.37
C GLN A 214 -17.30 -0.81 20.13
N ILE A 215 -17.18 -0.61 21.44
CA ILE A 215 -16.20 -1.29 22.28
C ILE A 215 -16.65 -2.72 22.64
N ASN A 216 -17.97 -2.93 22.73
CA ASN A 216 -18.57 -4.23 23.15
C ASN A 216 -18.86 -5.19 21.98
N GLN A 217 -18.56 -4.81 20.74
CA GLN A 217 -18.59 -5.67 19.54
C GLN A 217 -17.24 -6.33 19.32
#